data_a13fecfb39178c5b490a106aad0612a2
#
_entry.id   a13fecfb39178c5b490a106aad0612a2
#
_cell.length_a   1.000
_cell.length_b   1.000
_cell.length_c   1.000
_cell.angle_alpha   90.00
_cell.angle_beta   90.00
_cell.angle_gamma   90.00
#
_symmetry.space_group_name_H-M   'P 1'
#
loop_
_entity.id
_entity.type
_entity.pdbx_description
1 polymer ?
#
loop_
_entity_poly.entity_id
_entity_poly.type
_entity_poly.pdbx_seq_one_letter_code
_entity_poly.pdbx_strand_id
1 'polypeptide(L)'
;MADFFDYLNWRGDLSFEKVPFNKIDALLLAHVTYSIFDGVVPESFSKKKTFAQVARDFTKTADYEERINIGFLINKRTAELMFKCAECERYRNVQLCGFRNIYSEEKTEQFAAVTYLVDGKPVIALRGTDDTITGWKEDFNIAWQDQIPAQKDALLYFKEAAAAFKGSFVLTGHSKGGNLVINTAVKCSKTLQKRIKEIYNFDGPGFSRDFFEQEAYKNVENKIFSFYPAFSVVGMIFHHPKNFEIVKSEGFAFWQHDAMSWQIMGADFINEASFTDESKLFYKAFNEWIDKLDNSQRHNFVDTLFGILEASGAKTNSDIEKEAVKSTAKMIAAYAELDKARRKEMLKILKLFKNVIADDIPIFKPLVLLKNNLRING
;
A
#
# COMPACT_ATOMS: atom_id res chain seq x y z
N MET A 1 21.97 -4.08 10.01
CA MET A 1 21.68 -4.65 8.68
C MET A 1 21.25 -3.52 7.78
N ALA A 2 21.45 -3.64 6.46
CA ALA A 2 21.29 -2.50 5.56
C ALA A 2 19.83 -2.24 5.21
N ASP A 3 19.40 -0.98 5.38
CA ASP A 3 18.09 -0.45 5.04
C ASP A 3 18.18 0.57 3.87
N PHE A 4 17.15 1.36 3.65
CA PHE A 4 17.15 2.44 2.66
C PHE A 4 18.24 3.49 2.90
N PHE A 5 18.54 3.81 4.17
CA PHE A 5 19.54 4.82 4.49
C PHE A 5 20.95 4.30 4.19
N ASP A 6 21.19 3.02 4.45
CA ASP A 6 22.44 2.37 4.07
C ASP A 6 22.61 2.31 2.55
N TYR A 7 21.51 2.01 1.83
CA TYR A 7 21.51 2.07 0.37
C TYR A 7 21.83 3.47 -0.15
N LEU A 8 21.21 4.51 0.41
CA LEU A 8 21.50 5.89 0.04
C LEU A 8 22.93 6.32 0.40
N ASN A 9 23.45 5.89 1.55
CA ASN A 9 24.83 6.16 1.94
C ASN A 9 25.83 5.46 1.00
N TRP A 10 25.51 4.26 0.55
CA TRP A 10 26.39 3.48 -0.35
C TRP A 10 26.25 3.87 -1.82
N ARG A 11 25.03 4.13 -2.31
CA ARG A 11 24.72 4.32 -3.75
C ARG A 11 24.30 5.74 -4.08
N GLY A 12 23.98 6.57 -3.10
CA GLY A 12 23.48 7.92 -3.31
C GLY A 12 24.46 8.88 -4.00
N ASP A 13 25.74 8.54 -4.08
CA ASP A 13 26.79 9.28 -4.78
C ASP A 13 26.81 9.06 -6.30
N LEU A 14 26.11 8.07 -6.83
CA LEU A 14 26.09 7.69 -8.24
C LEU A 14 24.76 8.04 -8.93
N SER A 15 24.85 8.88 -9.96
CA SER A 15 23.68 9.24 -10.78
C SER A 15 23.06 8.01 -11.49
N PHE A 16 21.81 8.14 -11.97
CA PHE A 16 21.12 7.10 -12.76
C PHE A 16 21.78 6.86 -14.13
N GLU A 17 22.53 7.83 -14.65
CA GLU A 17 23.32 7.66 -15.87
C GLU A 17 24.46 6.65 -15.65
N LYS A 18 25.14 6.71 -14.48
CA LYS A 18 26.25 5.80 -14.14
C LYS A 18 25.76 4.43 -13.70
N VAL A 19 24.68 4.39 -12.92
CA VAL A 19 24.07 3.16 -12.42
C VAL A 19 22.57 3.20 -12.68
N PRO A 20 22.07 2.32 -13.58
CA PRO A 20 20.67 2.32 -13.95
C PRO A 20 19.70 2.17 -12.77
N PHE A 21 18.46 2.59 -12.98
CA PHE A 21 17.34 2.40 -12.07
C PHE A 21 17.13 0.91 -11.75
N ASN A 22 16.86 0.59 -10.50
CA ASN A 22 16.71 -0.78 -10.02
C ASN A 22 15.52 -0.93 -9.05
N LYS A 23 15.27 -2.17 -8.58
CA LYS A 23 14.14 -2.51 -7.69
C LYS A 23 14.17 -1.75 -6.34
N ILE A 24 15.35 -1.43 -5.81
CA ILE A 24 15.47 -0.65 -4.55
C ILE A 24 15.05 0.80 -4.78
N ASP A 25 15.44 1.40 -5.90
CA ASP A 25 14.99 2.73 -6.29
C ASP A 25 13.46 2.75 -6.47
N ALA A 26 12.89 1.70 -7.08
CA ALA A 26 11.45 1.57 -7.28
C ALA A 26 10.70 1.52 -5.95
N LEU A 27 11.15 0.72 -4.98
CA LEU A 27 10.56 0.65 -3.64
C LEU A 27 10.73 1.96 -2.88
N LEU A 28 11.91 2.58 -2.95
CA LEU A 28 12.20 3.85 -2.30
C LEU A 28 11.24 4.95 -2.79
N LEU A 29 11.05 5.09 -4.12
CA LEU A 29 10.11 6.06 -4.68
C LEU A 29 8.66 5.75 -4.30
N ALA A 30 8.26 4.48 -4.29
CA ALA A 30 6.94 4.06 -3.80
C ALA A 30 6.73 4.46 -2.34
N HIS A 31 7.76 4.28 -1.49
CA HIS A 31 7.68 4.61 -0.08
C HIS A 31 7.68 6.14 0.17
N VAL A 32 8.53 6.90 -0.50
CA VAL A 32 8.56 8.38 -0.39
C VAL A 32 7.22 9.00 -0.83
N THR A 33 6.44 8.32 -1.69
CA THR A 33 5.11 8.79 -2.13
C THR A 33 4.08 8.83 -0.98
N TYR A 34 4.37 8.25 0.19
CA TYR A 34 3.55 8.45 1.41
C TYR A 34 3.69 9.85 2.01
N SER A 35 4.71 10.63 1.64
CA SER A 35 4.85 12.02 2.10
C SER A 35 3.67 12.88 1.65
N ILE A 36 3.23 13.81 2.51
CA ILE A 36 2.12 14.73 2.22
C ILE A 36 2.62 15.86 1.33
N PHE A 37 2.52 15.67 0.03
CA PHE A 37 3.04 16.62 -0.98
C PHE A 37 2.04 17.71 -1.41
N ASP A 38 0.88 17.81 -0.76
CA ASP A 38 -0.14 18.81 -1.05
C ASP A 38 0.45 20.24 -1.02
N GLY A 39 0.27 20.98 -2.12
CA GLY A 39 0.83 22.33 -2.31
C GLY A 39 2.36 22.38 -2.50
N VAL A 40 3.09 21.27 -2.37
CA VAL A 40 4.55 21.21 -2.52
C VAL A 40 4.94 20.68 -3.89
N VAL A 41 4.43 19.52 -4.29
CA VAL A 41 4.65 18.97 -5.63
C VAL A 41 3.55 19.45 -6.58
N PRO A 42 3.88 19.94 -7.79
CA PRO A 42 2.86 20.40 -8.73
C PRO A 42 1.89 19.29 -9.16
N GLU A 43 0.59 19.60 -9.20
CA GLU A 43 -0.44 18.71 -9.74
C GLU A 43 -0.36 18.55 -11.26
N SER A 44 0.18 19.54 -11.96
CA SER A 44 0.36 19.51 -13.40
C SER A 44 1.59 18.70 -13.80
N PHE A 45 1.50 17.90 -14.85
CA PHE A 45 2.65 17.22 -15.47
C PHE A 45 3.60 18.19 -16.22
N SER A 46 3.16 19.38 -16.55
CA SER A 46 3.98 20.40 -17.25
C SER A 46 4.91 21.16 -16.28
N LYS A 47 4.49 21.35 -15.03
CA LYS A 47 5.31 22.00 -13.99
C LYS A 47 6.03 20.92 -13.20
N LYS A 48 7.30 21.13 -12.90
CA LYS A 48 8.17 20.15 -12.25
C LYS A 48 9.00 20.81 -11.17
N LYS A 49 9.29 20.06 -10.10
CA LYS A 49 10.25 20.44 -9.06
C LYS A 49 11.22 19.29 -8.82
N THR A 50 12.48 19.59 -8.61
CA THR A 50 13.48 18.57 -8.20
C THR A 50 13.26 18.15 -6.75
N PHE A 51 13.75 16.97 -6.34
CA PHE A 51 13.74 16.57 -4.93
C PHE A 51 14.31 17.65 -4.02
N ALA A 52 15.43 18.28 -4.41
CA ALA A 52 16.03 19.36 -3.64
C ALA A 52 15.11 20.59 -3.50
N GLN A 53 14.28 20.89 -4.51
CA GLN A 53 13.28 21.96 -4.43
C GLN A 53 12.09 21.54 -3.56
N VAL A 54 11.61 20.29 -3.73
CA VAL A 54 10.50 19.73 -2.93
C VAL A 54 10.86 19.73 -1.45
N ALA A 55 12.02 19.22 -1.07
CA ALA A 55 12.47 19.19 0.33
C ALA A 55 12.51 20.61 0.94
N ARG A 56 13.07 21.59 0.22
CA ARG A 56 13.14 22.98 0.67
C ARG A 56 11.75 23.62 0.82
N ASP A 57 10.82 23.33 -0.10
CA ASP A 57 9.48 23.88 -0.04
C ASP A 57 8.64 23.17 1.03
N PHE A 58 8.86 21.87 1.25
CA PHE A 58 8.22 21.08 2.29
C PHE A 58 8.51 21.62 3.70
N THR A 59 9.77 22.03 3.99
CA THR A 59 10.13 22.62 5.29
C THR A 59 9.50 23.99 5.55
N LYS A 60 8.94 24.63 4.52
CA LYS A 60 8.28 25.94 4.63
C LYS A 60 6.77 25.86 4.77
N THR A 61 6.18 24.68 4.73
CA THR A 61 4.75 24.51 4.90
C THR A 61 4.34 24.87 6.32
N ALA A 62 3.18 25.52 6.48
CA ALA A 62 2.69 25.95 7.80
C ALA A 62 2.38 24.77 8.73
N ASP A 63 2.06 23.63 8.14
CA ASP A 63 1.71 22.35 8.79
C ASP A 63 2.87 21.33 8.75
N TYR A 64 4.12 21.79 8.71
CA TYR A 64 5.31 20.93 8.61
C TYR A 64 5.34 19.83 9.67
N GLU A 65 5.08 20.17 10.95
CA GLU A 65 5.09 19.21 12.06
C GLU A 65 4.02 18.11 11.90
N GLU A 66 2.90 18.44 11.30
CA GLU A 66 1.84 17.48 10.99
C GLU A 66 2.23 16.57 9.83
N ARG A 67 2.89 17.14 8.81
CA ARG A 67 3.32 16.41 7.61
C ARG A 67 4.42 15.40 7.84
N ILE A 68 5.25 15.59 8.86
CA ILE A 68 6.27 14.61 9.25
C ILE A 68 5.72 13.49 10.15
N ASN A 69 4.51 13.64 10.69
CA ASN A 69 3.82 12.68 11.54
C ASN A 69 2.61 12.06 10.80
N ILE A 70 2.88 11.24 9.79
CA ILE A 70 1.90 10.70 8.82
C ILE A 70 1.10 9.50 9.33
N GLY A 71 0.89 9.40 10.65
CA GLY A 71 0.04 8.39 11.27
C GLY A 71 0.80 7.17 11.79
N PHE A 72 0.03 6.22 12.34
CA PHE A 72 0.55 5.07 13.08
C PHE A 72 1.18 4.00 12.16
N LEU A 73 0.58 3.78 10.98
CA LEU A 73 0.97 2.68 10.09
C LEU A 73 2.07 3.04 9.10
N ILE A 74 2.39 4.34 8.98
CA ILE A 74 3.45 4.80 8.09
C ILE A 74 4.68 5.15 8.91
N ASN A 75 5.82 4.64 8.49
CA ASN A 75 7.06 4.85 9.21
C ASN A 75 7.38 6.34 9.36
N LYS A 76 7.60 6.79 10.59
CA LYS A 76 7.92 8.20 10.91
C LYS A 76 9.19 8.70 10.20
N ARG A 77 10.07 7.78 9.77
CA ARG A 77 11.28 8.12 9.01
C ARG A 77 11.03 8.38 7.51
N THR A 78 9.77 8.29 7.03
CA THR A 78 9.45 8.54 5.60
C THR A 78 9.84 9.96 5.17
N ALA A 79 9.58 10.96 6.01
CA ALA A 79 10.02 12.34 5.73
C ALA A 79 11.54 12.46 5.75
N GLU A 80 12.23 11.82 6.70
CA GLU A 80 13.70 11.75 6.75
C GLU A 80 14.28 11.13 5.47
N LEU A 81 13.66 10.05 4.96
CA LEU A 81 14.04 9.41 3.70
C LEU A 81 13.90 10.37 2.51
N MET A 82 12.81 11.12 2.44
CA MET A 82 12.59 12.15 1.41
C MET A 82 13.69 13.23 1.46
N PHE A 83 14.04 13.73 2.66
CA PHE A 83 15.13 14.69 2.82
C PHE A 83 16.48 14.10 2.41
N LYS A 84 16.75 12.84 2.78
CA LYS A 84 17.99 12.16 2.38
C LYS A 84 18.11 12.01 0.86
N CYS A 85 17.00 11.72 0.17
CA CYS A 85 16.95 11.72 -1.31
C CYS A 85 17.29 13.11 -1.89
N ALA A 86 16.81 14.19 -1.25
CA ALA A 86 17.10 15.53 -1.71
C ALA A 86 18.56 15.95 -1.57
N GLU A 87 19.31 15.32 -0.68
CA GLU A 87 20.74 15.61 -0.42
C GLU A 87 21.67 14.82 -1.34
N CYS A 88 21.33 13.59 -1.74
CA CYS A 88 22.22 12.72 -2.48
C CYS A 88 22.19 12.97 -3.99
N GLU A 89 23.32 12.74 -4.67
CA GLU A 89 23.50 12.97 -6.12
C GLU A 89 22.51 12.16 -6.94
N ARG A 90 22.20 10.92 -6.51
CA ARG A 90 21.31 10.00 -7.22
C ARG A 90 19.92 10.56 -7.42
N TYR A 91 19.33 11.24 -6.41
CA TYR A 91 17.92 11.65 -6.47
C TYR A 91 17.72 13.17 -6.48
N ARG A 92 18.66 13.97 -5.98
CA ARG A 92 18.47 15.42 -5.80
C ARG A 92 17.91 16.15 -7.02
N ASN A 93 18.27 15.70 -8.22
CA ASN A 93 17.87 16.27 -9.49
C ASN A 93 16.68 15.55 -10.15
N VAL A 94 16.19 14.43 -9.60
CA VAL A 94 14.95 13.79 -10.04
C VAL A 94 13.81 14.78 -9.90
N GLN A 95 13.03 14.94 -10.96
CA GLN A 95 11.91 15.88 -10.98
C GLN A 95 10.61 15.20 -10.59
N LEU A 96 9.80 15.85 -9.75
CA LEU A 96 8.49 15.41 -9.31
C LEU A 96 7.41 16.30 -9.95
N CYS A 97 6.31 15.68 -10.37
CA CYS A 97 5.15 16.35 -10.95
C CYS A 97 3.90 15.46 -10.90
N GLY A 98 2.77 16.01 -11.31
CA GLY A 98 1.51 15.27 -11.45
C GLY A 98 0.96 14.76 -10.11
N PHE A 99 1.30 15.40 -8.98
CA PHE A 99 0.79 14.96 -7.68
C PHE A 99 -0.73 14.93 -7.66
N ARG A 100 -1.29 13.84 -7.14
CA ARG A 100 -2.71 13.69 -6.85
C ARG A 100 -2.86 13.19 -5.43
N ASN A 101 -3.85 13.71 -4.72
CA ASN A 101 -4.29 13.20 -3.43
C ASN A 101 -5.82 13.36 -3.37
N ILE A 102 -6.54 12.25 -3.40
CA ILE A 102 -8.00 12.20 -3.41
C ILE A 102 -8.46 11.44 -2.18
N TYR A 103 -9.39 12.04 -1.44
CA TYR A 103 -10.03 11.43 -0.29
C TYR A 103 -11.53 11.73 -0.32
N SER A 104 -12.35 10.69 -0.18
CA SER A 104 -13.81 10.80 -0.12
C SER A 104 -14.42 9.70 0.75
N GLU A 105 -15.00 10.09 1.90
CA GLU A 105 -15.76 9.17 2.75
C GLU A 105 -17.01 8.65 2.02
N GLU A 106 -17.70 9.53 1.28
CA GLU A 106 -18.91 9.18 0.54
C GLU A 106 -18.68 8.07 -0.49
N LYS A 107 -17.57 8.15 -1.24
CA LYS A 107 -17.20 7.17 -2.26
C LYS A 107 -16.40 6.00 -1.71
N THR A 108 -16.01 6.04 -0.44
CA THR A 108 -15.01 5.14 0.14
C THR A 108 -13.76 5.11 -0.75
N GLU A 109 -13.10 6.26 -0.87
CA GLU A 109 -12.00 6.48 -1.82
C GLU A 109 -10.80 7.12 -1.14
N GLN A 110 -9.63 6.53 -1.33
CA GLN A 110 -8.35 7.11 -0.94
C GLN A 110 -7.31 6.76 -2.00
N PHE A 111 -6.90 7.76 -2.78
CA PHE A 111 -5.93 7.63 -3.86
C PHE A 111 -4.87 8.71 -3.78
N ALA A 112 -3.59 8.34 -3.95
CA ALA A 112 -2.53 9.32 -4.21
C ALA A 112 -1.48 8.77 -5.17
N ALA A 113 -0.87 9.67 -5.93
CA ALA A 113 0.13 9.35 -6.93
C ALA A 113 1.12 10.50 -7.17
N VAL A 114 2.34 10.14 -7.54
CA VAL A 114 3.39 11.06 -8.00
C VAL A 114 4.07 10.48 -9.24
N THR A 115 4.41 11.34 -10.19
CA THR A 115 5.32 10.98 -11.29
C THR A 115 6.71 11.56 -11.04
N TYR A 116 7.69 10.68 -10.98
CA TYR A 116 9.12 10.99 -10.88
C TYR A 116 9.77 10.88 -12.26
N LEU A 117 10.53 11.88 -12.67
CA LEU A 117 11.32 11.82 -13.91
C LEU A 117 12.75 11.42 -13.57
N VAL A 118 13.03 10.15 -13.65
CA VAL A 118 14.34 9.55 -13.42
C VAL A 118 15.08 9.52 -14.75
N ASP A 119 16.13 10.29 -14.85
CA ASP A 119 16.88 10.44 -16.13
C ASP A 119 15.93 10.75 -17.31
N GLY A 120 14.95 11.66 -17.06
CA GLY A 120 13.93 12.06 -18.03
C GLY A 120 12.85 11.01 -18.31
N LYS A 121 12.93 9.79 -17.75
CA LYS A 121 11.94 8.71 -17.92
C LYS A 121 10.91 8.74 -16.80
N PRO A 122 9.61 8.68 -17.10
CA PRO A 122 8.58 8.72 -16.07
C PRO A 122 8.49 7.40 -15.31
N VAL A 123 8.64 7.49 -14.00
CA VAL A 123 8.34 6.48 -12.99
C VAL A 123 7.09 6.94 -12.24
N ILE A 124 6.00 6.23 -12.38
CA ILE A 124 4.74 6.53 -11.69
C ILE A 124 4.69 5.71 -10.42
N ALA A 125 4.64 6.39 -9.27
CA ALA A 125 4.44 5.76 -7.99
C ALA A 125 3.00 5.97 -7.51
N LEU A 126 2.30 4.87 -7.25
CA LEU A 126 0.96 4.84 -6.69
C LEU A 126 1.06 4.53 -5.21
N ARG A 127 0.52 5.41 -4.37
CA ARG A 127 0.58 5.30 -2.92
C ARG A 127 -0.33 4.17 -2.43
N GLY A 128 0.12 3.44 -1.42
CA GLY A 128 -0.71 2.54 -0.64
C GLY A 128 -1.66 3.28 0.30
N THR A 129 -2.33 2.51 1.14
CA THR A 129 -3.28 3.05 2.12
C THR A 129 -2.53 3.82 3.20
N ASP A 130 -3.08 4.98 3.54
CA ASP A 130 -2.62 5.79 4.66
C ASP A 130 -3.26 5.32 5.98
N ASP A 131 -3.24 6.18 7.02
CA ASP A 131 -3.79 5.85 8.34
C ASP A 131 -5.34 5.90 8.39
N THR A 132 -6.04 6.26 7.30
CA THR A 132 -7.49 6.46 7.29
C THR A 132 -8.28 5.16 7.30
N ILE A 133 -9.37 5.11 8.09
CA ILE A 133 -10.32 3.97 8.10
C ILE A 133 -10.99 3.81 6.73
N THR A 134 -11.27 4.92 6.04
CA THR A 134 -11.83 4.93 4.69
C THR A 134 -10.91 4.22 3.69
N GLY A 135 -9.60 4.49 3.75
CA GLY A 135 -8.63 3.80 2.90
C GLY A 135 -8.59 2.29 3.14
N TRP A 136 -8.65 1.87 4.40
CA TRP A 136 -8.73 0.46 4.77
C TRP A 136 -10.02 -0.20 4.30
N LYS A 137 -11.17 0.50 4.42
CA LYS A 137 -12.46 0.02 3.88
C LYS A 137 -12.38 -0.17 2.37
N GLU A 138 -11.74 0.75 1.67
CA GLU A 138 -11.51 0.64 0.22
C GLU A 138 -10.68 -0.59 -0.14
N ASP A 139 -9.63 -0.91 0.64
CA ASP A 139 -8.81 -2.10 0.43
C ASP A 139 -9.64 -3.39 0.55
N PHE A 140 -10.51 -3.47 1.56
CA PHE A 140 -11.40 -4.60 1.74
C PHE A 140 -12.47 -4.69 0.64
N ASN A 141 -12.88 -3.55 0.04
CA ASN A 141 -13.81 -3.53 -1.08
C ASN A 141 -13.26 -4.22 -2.34
N ILE A 142 -11.95 -4.41 -2.48
CA ILE A 142 -11.35 -5.25 -3.54
C ILE A 142 -11.95 -6.66 -3.55
N ALA A 143 -12.45 -7.14 -2.41
CA ALA A 143 -13.05 -8.46 -2.27
C ALA A 143 -14.33 -8.67 -3.09
N TRP A 144 -15.10 -7.60 -3.39
CA TRP A 144 -16.42 -7.70 -3.98
C TRP A 144 -16.67 -6.74 -5.15
N GLN A 145 -15.91 -5.65 -5.26
CA GLN A 145 -16.01 -4.71 -6.39
C GLN A 145 -15.11 -5.15 -7.54
N ASP A 146 -15.61 -5.05 -8.76
CA ASP A 146 -14.79 -5.29 -9.96
C ASP A 146 -13.62 -4.31 -10.08
N GLN A 147 -13.86 -3.06 -9.70
CA GLN A 147 -12.85 -2.02 -9.55
C GLN A 147 -13.26 -1.04 -8.43
N ILE A 148 -12.39 -0.87 -7.47
CA ILE A 148 -12.52 0.17 -6.45
C ILE A 148 -12.23 1.56 -7.05
N PRO A 149 -12.70 2.66 -6.42
CA PRO A 149 -12.46 4.03 -6.90
C PRO A 149 -10.99 4.31 -7.18
N ALA A 150 -10.08 3.98 -6.25
CA ALA A 150 -8.64 4.19 -6.43
C ALA A 150 -8.05 3.47 -7.66
N GLN A 151 -8.57 2.29 -8.05
CA GLN A 151 -8.14 1.61 -9.27
C GLN A 151 -8.56 2.36 -10.54
N LYS A 152 -9.74 2.98 -10.53
CA LYS A 152 -10.22 3.81 -11.65
C LYS A 152 -9.38 5.07 -11.78
N ASP A 153 -9.08 5.72 -10.65
CA ASP A 153 -8.26 6.92 -10.64
C ASP A 153 -6.80 6.65 -11.00
N ALA A 154 -6.24 5.52 -10.58
CA ALA A 154 -4.92 5.08 -11.01
C ALA A 154 -4.83 4.90 -12.54
N LEU A 155 -5.86 4.31 -13.15
CA LEU A 155 -5.95 4.17 -14.61
C LEU A 155 -6.10 5.53 -15.32
N LEU A 156 -6.91 6.43 -14.77
CA LEU A 156 -7.07 7.80 -15.30
C LEU A 156 -5.75 8.56 -15.20
N TYR A 157 -5.10 8.53 -14.04
CA TYR A 157 -3.80 9.15 -13.81
C TYR A 157 -2.75 8.66 -14.83
N PHE A 158 -2.68 7.34 -15.05
CA PHE A 158 -1.75 6.79 -16.05
C PHE A 158 -2.05 7.27 -17.47
N LYS A 159 -3.33 7.37 -17.86
CA LYS A 159 -3.72 7.92 -19.17
C LYS A 159 -3.29 9.38 -19.34
N GLU A 160 -3.49 10.20 -18.32
CA GLU A 160 -3.07 11.61 -18.31
C GLU A 160 -1.54 11.74 -18.39
N ALA A 161 -0.80 10.96 -17.59
CA ALA A 161 0.66 10.91 -17.65
C ALA A 161 1.15 10.45 -19.03
N ALA A 162 0.49 9.44 -19.64
CA ALA A 162 0.84 8.92 -20.95
C ALA A 162 0.54 9.90 -22.09
N ALA A 163 -0.39 10.82 -21.92
CA ALA A 163 -0.62 11.94 -22.82
C ALA A 163 0.45 13.05 -22.67
N ALA A 164 0.91 13.29 -21.43
CA ALA A 164 1.90 14.32 -21.12
C ALA A 164 3.34 13.92 -21.50
N PHE A 165 3.68 12.64 -21.36
CA PHE A 165 5.04 12.15 -21.60
C PHE A 165 5.09 11.17 -22.78
N LYS A 166 6.16 11.27 -23.56
CA LYS A 166 6.47 10.29 -24.62
C LYS A 166 7.35 9.15 -24.07
N GLY A 167 7.42 8.04 -24.77
CA GLY A 167 8.29 6.91 -24.41
C GLY A 167 7.67 5.91 -23.45
N SER A 168 8.51 5.20 -22.70
CA SER A 168 8.11 4.13 -21.80
C SER A 168 7.98 4.61 -20.37
N PHE A 169 7.22 3.83 -19.58
CA PHE A 169 6.93 4.08 -18.16
C PHE A 169 7.39 2.92 -17.29
N VAL A 170 7.82 3.24 -16.08
CA VAL A 170 7.89 2.31 -14.97
C VAL A 170 6.72 2.62 -14.02
N LEU A 171 6.04 1.59 -13.54
CA LEU A 171 4.99 1.71 -12.53
C LEU A 171 5.50 1.08 -11.24
N THR A 172 5.31 1.73 -10.11
CA THR A 172 5.72 1.22 -8.80
C THR A 172 4.68 1.52 -7.73
N GLY A 173 4.52 0.61 -6.76
CA GLY A 173 3.60 0.81 -5.64
C GLY A 173 3.83 -0.20 -4.53
N HIS A 174 3.63 0.25 -3.30
CA HIS A 174 3.68 -0.54 -2.08
C HIS A 174 2.28 -0.70 -1.50
N SER A 175 1.98 -1.83 -0.87
CA SER A 175 0.67 -2.10 -0.28
C SER A 175 -0.46 -2.00 -1.32
N LYS A 176 -1.57 -1.31 -1.05
CA LYS A 176 -2.61 -1.01 -2.07
C LYS A 176 -2.02 -0.50 -3.37
N GLY A 177 -0.97 0.35 -3.31
CA GLY A 177 -0.27 0.86 -4.49
C GLY A 177 0.27 -0.24 -5.40
N GLY A 178 0.73 -1.36 -4.84
CA GLY A 178 1.16 -2.55 -5.60
C GLY A 178 0.02 -3.20 -6.39
N ASN A 179 -1.18 -3.29 -5.81
CA ASN A 179 -2.38 -3.71 -6.52
C ASN A 179 -2.77 -2.71 -7.61
N LEU A 180 -2.74 -1.41 -7.30
CA LEU A 180 -3.11 -0.36 -8.24
C LEU A 180 -2.24 -0.37 -9.51
N VAL A 181 -0.91 -0.58 -9.40
CA VAL A 181 -0.03 -0.61 -10.58
C VAL A 181 -0.29 -1.81 -11.47
N ILE A 182 -0.56 -2.99 -10.90
CA ILE A 182 -0.90 -4.18 -11.69
C ILE A 182 -2.28 -3.98 -12.35
N ASN A 183 -3.29 -3.53 -11.59
CA ASN A 183 -4.61 -3.25 -12.14
C ASN A 183 -4.55 -2.23 -13.30
N THR A 184 -3.82 -1.12 -13.11
CA THR A 184 -3.61 -0.09 -14.13
C THR A 184 -3.00 -0.68 -15.40
N ALA A 185 -1.97 -1.51 -15.27
CA ALA A 185 -1.30 -2.14 -16.40
C ALA A 185 -2.21 -3.11 -17.17
N VAL A 186 -3.07 -3.84 -16.46
CA VAL A 186 -4.01 -4.80 -17.08
C VAL A 186 -5.20 -4.08 -17.71
N LYS A 187 -5.73 -3.05 -17.05
CA LYS A 187 -6.96 -2.36 -17.52
C LYS A 187 -6.70 -1.25 -18.55
N CYS A 188 -5.46 -0.86 -18.78
CA CYS A 188 -5.15 0.11 -19.84
C CYS A 188 -5.21 -0.52 -21.24
N SER A 189 -5.25 0.32 -22.29
CA SER A 189 -5.27 -0.16 -23.67
C SER A 189 -3.97 -0.91 -24.06
N LYS A 190 -4.05 -1.84 -25.02
CA LYS A 190 -2.88 -2.57 -25.57
C LYS A 190 -1.76 -1.61 -26.02
N THR A 191 -2.10 -0.43 -26.55
CA THR A 191 -1.14 0.60 -26.92
C THR A 191 -0.39 1.14 -25.72
N LEU A 192 -1.08 1.39 -24.62
CA LEU A 192 -0.46 1.84 -23.35
C LEU A 192 0.32 0.71 -22.67
N GLN A 193 -0.17 -0.54 -22.71
CA GLN A 193 0.57 -1.70 -22.19
C GLN A 193 1.96 -1.83 -22.83
N LYS A 194 2.09 -1.56 -24.16
CA LYS A 194 3.39 -1.57 -24.86
C LYS A 194 4.35 -0.51 -24.34
N ARG A 195 3.86 0.58 -23.78
CA ARG A 195 4.66 1.66 -23.20
C ARG A 195 5.09 1.38 -21.76
N ILE A 196 4.51 0.41 -21.09
CA ILE A 196 4.96 -0.02 -19.75
C ILE A 196 6.18 -0.92 -19.94
N LYS A 197 7.30 -0.55 -19.30
CA LYS A 197 8.55 -1.31 -19.32
C LYS A 197 8.61 -2.28 -18.15
N GLU A 198 8.35 -1.79 -16.96
CA GLU A 198 8.46 -2.53 -15.69
C GLU A 198 7.32 -2.14 -14.75
N ILE A 199 6.85 -3.09 -13.96
CA ILE A 199 5.79 -2.93 -12.96
C ILE A 199 6.32 -3.53 -11.66
N TYR A 200 6.52 -2.70 -10.66
CA TYR A 200 7.01 -3.11 -9.35
C TYR A 200 5.86 -3.13 -8.34
N ASN A 201 5.56 -4.32 -7.85
CA ASN A 201 4.56 -4.56 -6.80
C ASN A 201 5.28 -4.97 -5.52
N PHE A 202 5.17 -4.15 -4.48
CA PHE A 202 5.76 -4.41 -3.17
C PHE A 202 4.65 -4.67 -2.15
N ASP A 203 4.48 -5.94 -1.79
CA ASP A 203 3.51 -6.46 -0.81
C ASP A 203 2.07 -5.96 -1.01
N GLY A 204 1.66 -5.84 -2.28
CA GLY A 204 0.29 -5.46 -2.61
C GLY A 204 -0.67 -6.64 -2.52
N PRO A 205 -1.94 -6.40 -2.10
CA PRO A 205 -2.97 -7.44 -2.15
C PRO A 205 -3.18 -7.94 -3.58
N GLY A 206 -3.54 -9.20 -3.70
CA GLY A 206 -3.71 -9.88 -4.99
C GLY A 206 -5.05 -9.59 -5.67
N PHE A 207 -5.48 -10.52 -6.50
CA PHE A 207 -6.67 -10.43 -7.34
C PHE A 207 -7.46 -11.73 -7.30
N SER A 208 -8.68 -11.73 -7.87
CA SER A 208 -9.42 -12.97 -8.12
C SER A 208 -8.65 -13.89 -9.08
N ARG A 209 -8.94 -15.19 -9.06
CA ARG A 209 -8.28 -16.16 -9.97
C ARG A 209 -8.46 -15.79 -11.44
N ASP A 210 -9.68 -15.37 -11.81
CA ASP A 210 -10.03 -15.01 -13.19
C ASP A 210 -9.25 -13.80 -13.71
N PHE A 211 -8.74 -12.96 -12.83
CA PHE A 211 -7.90 -11.82 -13.22
C PHE A 211 -6.63 -12.28 -13.97
N PHE A 212 -6.01 -13.37 -13.53
CA PHE A 212 -4.79 -13.93 -14.11
C PHE A 212 -5.04 -14.66 -15.44
N GLU A 213 -6.27 -15.04 -15.73
CA GLU A 213 -6.65 -15.70 -16.99
C GLU A 213 -6.89 -14.68 -18.12
N GLN A 214 -7.05 -13.39 -17.81
CA GLN A 214 -7.29 -12.34 -18.79
C GLN A 214 -6.11 -12.22 -19.77
N GLU A 215 -6.41 -12.09 -21.07
CA GLU A 215 -5.39 -11.82 -22.11
C GLU A 215 -4.57 -10.56 -21.78
N ALA A 216 -5.25 -9.54 -21.24
CA ALA A 216 -4.64 -8.28 -20.85
C ALA A 216 -3.57 -8.46 -19.76
N TYR A 217 -3.75 -9.40 -18.81
CA TYR A 217 -2.75 -9.75 -17.83
C TYR A 217 -1.57 -10.47 -18.48
N LYS A 218 -1.83 -11.48 -19.31
CA LYS A 218 -0.80 -12.24 -20.03
C LYS A 218 0.12 -11.36 -20.89
N ASN A 219 -0.40 -10.25 -21.41
CA ASN A 219 0.38 -9.26 -22.17
C ASN A 219 1.42 -8.49 -21.33
N VAL A 220 1.25 -8.43 -20.01
CA VAL A 220 2.11 -7.66 -19.11
C VAL A 220 2.77 -8.50 -18.00
N GLU A 221 2.41 -9.78 -17.88
CA GLU A 221 2.88 -10.70 -16.84
C GLU A 221 4.41 -10.71 -16.70
N ASN A 222 5.12 -10.77 -17.82
CA ASN A 222 6.58 -10.78 -17.86
C ASN A 222 7.25 -9.43 -17.51
N LYS A 223 6.47 -8.38 -17.27
CA LYS A 223 6.92 -7.05 -16.85
C LYS A 223 6.67 -6.81 -15.37
N ILE A 224 5.96 -7.73 -14.68
CA ILE A 224 5.58 -7.62 -13.28
C ILE A 224 6.67 -8.26 -12.42
N PHE A 225 7.21 -7.45 -11.52
CA PHE A 225 8.15 -7.84 -10.48
C PHE A 225 7.46 -7.67 -9.13
N SER A 226 7.18 -8.77 -8.44
CA SER A 226 6.48 -8.77 -7.16
C SER A 226 7.41 -9.18 -6.04
N PHE A 227 7.33 -8.48 -4.92
CA PHE A 227 8.17 -8.70 -3.73
C PHE A 227 7.27 -8.75 -2.51
N TYR A 228 7.47 -9.76 -1.68
CA TYR A 228 6.69 -9.97 -0.45
C TYR A 228 7.64 -10.27 0.70
N PRO A 229 7.43 -9.72 1.92
CA PRO A 229 8.21 -10.13 3.09
C PRO A 229 7.89 -11.58 3.46
N ALA A 230 8.81 -12.25 4.16
CA ALA A 230 8.64 -13.65 4.56
C ALA A 230 7.37 -13.88 5.40
N PHE A 231 7.02 -12.92 6.26
CA PHE A 231 5.73 -12.84 6.92
C PHE A 231 4.88 -11.77 6.22
N SER A 232 4.18 -12.13 5.17
CA SER A 232 3.22 -11.26 4.51
C SER A 232 1.80 -11.62 4.93
N VAL A 233 0.99 -10.60 5.19
CA VAL A 233 -0.46 -10.70 5.39
C VAL A 233 -1.17 -10.01 4.24
N VAL A 234 -0.76 -8.79 3.94
CA VAL A 234 -1.39 -7.97 2.89
C VAL A 234 -1.23 -8.61 1.52
N GLY A 235 0.00 -9.01 1.15
CA GLY A 235 0.25 -9.70 -0.11
C GLY A 235 -0.36 -11.10 -0.20
N MET A 236 -0.79 -11.68 0.93
CA MET A 236 -1.47 -12.98 1.00
C MET A 236 -3.01 -12.86 0.91
N ILE A 237 -3.55 -11.67 0.86
CA ILE A 237 -4.97 -11.41 0.58
C ILE A 237 -5.20 -11.63 -0.92
N PHE A 238 -6.14 -12.53 -1.28
CA PHE A 238 -6.42 -12.98 -2.64
C PHE A 238 -5.25 -13.73 -3.30
N HIS A 239 -5.28 -13.87 -4.65
CA HIS A 239 -4.25 -14.57 -5.40
C HIS A 239 -3.23 -13.58 -5.94
N HIS A 240 -1.95 -13.93 -5.82
CA HIS A 240 -0.82 -13.10 -6.27
C HIS A 240 -0.19 -13.65 -7.56
N PRO A 241 0.61 -12.85 -8.29
CA PRO A 241 1.38 -13.31 -9.44
C PRO A 241 2.25 -14.53 -9.11
N LYS A 242 2.47 -15.41 -10.08
CA LYS A 242 3.29 -16.62 -9.88
C LYS A 242 4.76 -16.34 -9.67
N ASN A 243 5.28 -15.29 -10.34
CA ASN A 243 6.67 -14.88 -10.25
C ASN A 243 6.81 -13.80 -9.16
N PHE A 244 7.47 -14.13 -8.08
CA PHE A 244 7.74 -13.21 -6.99
C PHE A 244 9.03 -13.57 -6.27
N GLU A 245 9.59 -12.60 -5.56
CA GLU A 245 10.71 -12.78 -4.64
C GLU A 245 10.20 -12.63 -3.20
N ILE A 246 10.74 -13.43 -2.28
CA ILE A 246 10.44 -13.32 -0.85
C ILE A 246 11.60 -12.59 -0.20
N VAL A 247 11.30 -11.43 0.40
CA VAL A 247 12.29 -10.52 0.96
C VAL A 247 12.41 -10.73 2.46
N LYS A 248 13.65 -10.74 2.94
CA LYS A 248 13.94 -10.73 4.36
C LYS A 248 13.62 -9.37 4.98
N SER A 249 12.93 -9.38 6.13
CA SER A 249 12.58 -8.18 6.90
C SER A 249 13.05 -8.33 8.34
N GLU A 250 13.39 -7.22 8.98
CA GLU A 250 13.65 -7.13 10.43
C GLU A 250 12.38 -6.89 11.24
N GLY A 251 11.28 -6.54 10.56
CA GLY A 251 9.98 -6.36 11.20
C GLY A 251 9.49 -7.65 11.85
N PHE A 252 8.74 -7.53 12.93
CA PHE A 252 8.08 -8.67 13.57
C PHE A 252 6.63 -8.78 13.08
N ALA A 253 6.21 -9.97 12.68
CA ALA A 253 4.85 -10.28 12.24
C ALA A 253 4.35 -9.24 11.20
N PHE A 254 3.18 -8.63 11.40
CA PHE A 254 2.59 -7.66 10.47
C PHE A 254 3.53 -6.48 10.13
N TRP A 255 4.43 -6.10 11.04
CA TRP A 255 5.38 -5.00 10.79
C TRP A 255 6.43 -5.32 9.73
N GLN A 256 6.50 -6.58 9.24
CA GLN A 256 7.26 -6.89 8.04
C GLN A 256 6.66 -6.23 6.78
N HIS A 257 5.39 -5.80 6.82
CA HIS A 257 4.76 -5.02 5.75
C HIS A 257 5.41 -3.64 5.58
N ASP A 258 6.02 -3.08 6.63
CA ASP A 258 6.76 -1.82 6.53
C ASP A 258 8.03 -2.02 5.69
N ALA A 259 8.06 -1.41 4.50
CA ALA A 259 9.18 -1.48 3.57
C ALA A 259 10.51 -0.96 4.15
N MET A 260 10.46 -0.09 5.19
CA MET A 260 11.65 0.39 5.90
C MET A 260 12.37 -0.70 6.69
N SER A 261 11.71 -1.82 6.95
CA SER A 261 12.27 -2.99 7.65
C SER A 261 12.88 -4.02 6.69
N TRP A 262 12.77 -3.84 5.37
CA TRP A 262 13.26 -4.78 4.39
C TRP A 262 14.79 -4.69 4.24
N GLN A 263 15.45 -5.86 4.20
CA GLN A 263 16.88 -5.93 4.17
C GLN A 263 17.42 -5.81 2.74
N ILE A 264 18.35 -4.88 2.57
CA ILE A 264 18.97 -4.54 1.29
C ILE A 264 20.42 -5.00 1.29
N MET A 265 20.87 -5.57 0.17
CA MET A 265 22.27 -5.91 -0.08
C MET A 265 22.68 -5.40 -1.46
N GLY A 266 23.46 -4.32 -1.49
CA GLY A 266 23.82 -3.68 -2.75
C GLY A 266 22.59 -3.08 -3.45
N ALA A 267 22.34 -3.44 -4.69
CA ALA A 267 21.18 -3.02 -5.48
C ALA A 267 20.07 -4.07 -5.50
N ASP A 268 20.03 -4.97 -4.53
CA ASP A 268 19.09 -6.08 -4.42
C ASP A 268 18.57 -6.24 -3.00
N PHE A 269 17.52 -7.05 -2.82
CA PHE A 269 17.05 -7.48 -1.51
C PHE A 269 17.81 -8.71 -1.02
N ILE A 270 17.86 -8.90 0.29
CA ILE A 270 18.20 -10.20 0.85
C ILE A 270 16.94 -11.04 0.79
N ASN A 271 17.03 -12.17 0.08
CA ASN A 271 15.90 -13.05 -0.15
C ASN A 271 15.79 -14.14 0.92
N GLU A 272 14.56 -14.56 1.21
CA GLU A 272 14.21 -15.74 1.99
C GLU A 272 13.75 -16.87 1.07
N ALA A 273 13.97 -18.12 1.49
CA ALA A 273 13.64 -19.29 0.68
C ALA A 273 12.13 -19.57 0.61
N SER A 274 11.37 -19.17 1.61
CA SER A 274 9.92 -19.39 1.69
C SER A 274 9.23 -18.41 2.63
N PHE A 275 7.92 -18.24 2.44
CA PHE A 275 7.07 -17.61 3.44
C PHE A 275 7.09 -18.39 4.75
N THR A 276 6.80 -17.70 5.87
CA THR A 276 6.59 -18.35 7.16
C THR A 276 5.36 -19.27 7.12
N ASP A 277 5.28 -20.22 8.03
CA ASP A 277 4.16 -21.16 8.07
C ASP A 277 2.84 -20.45 8.44
N GLU A 278 2.91 -19.39 9.25
CA GLU A 278 1.76 -18.55 9.58
C GLU A 278 1.24 -17.83 8.34
N SER A 279 2.12 -17.25 7.52
CA SER A 279 1.75 -16.59 6.26
C SER A 279 1.09 -17.55 5.29
N LYS A 280 1.65 -18.76 5.12
CA LYS A 280 1.07 -19.82 4.28
C LYS A 280 -0.30 -20.28 4.80
N LEU A 281 -0.43 -20.47 6.11
CA LEU A 281 -1.68 -20.83 6.76
C LEU A 281 -2.75 -19.75 6.56
N PHE A 282 -2.37 -18.48 6.74
CA PHE A 282 -3.27 -17.35 6.50
C PHE A 282 -3.72 -17.31 5.04
N TYR A 283 -2.79 -17.37 4.07
CA TYR A 283 -3.10 -17.39 2.66
C TYR A 283 -4.14 -18.47 2.31
N LYS A 284 -3.90 -19.72 2.77
CA LYS A 284 -4.80 -20.82 2.54
C LYS A 284 -6.17 -20.59 3.18
N ALA A 285 -6.20 -20.28 4.46
CA ALA A 285 -7.45 -20.15 5.23
C ALA A 285 -8.30 -18.94 4.76
N PHE A 286 -7.67 -17.80 4.48
CA PHE A 286 -8.34 -16.61 4.00
C PHE A 286 -8.93 -16.81 2.59
N ASN A 287 -8.12 -17.32 1.65
CA ASN A 287 -8.58 -17.51 0.28
C ASN A 287 -9.61 -18.63 0.15
N GLU A 288 -9.48 -19.73 0.88
CA GLU A 288 -10.52 -20.78 0.94
C GLU A 288 -11.84 -20.25 1.52
N TRP A 289 -11.78 -19.32 2.46
CA TRP A 289 -12.97 -18.71 3.04
C TRP A 289 -13.61 -17.70 2.07
N ILE A 290 -12.84 -16.75 1.51
CA ILE A 290 -13.37 -15.69 0.63
C ILE A 290 -13.92 -16.26 -0.68
N ASP A 291 -13.30 -17.34 -1.21
CA ASP A 291 -13.74 -18.02 -2.43
C ASP A 291 -15.12 -18.72 -2.26
N LYS A 292 -15.51 -19.07 -1.02
CA LYS A 292 -16.82 -19.65 -0.70
C LYS A 292 -17.95 -18.63 -0.58
N LEU A 293 -17.62 -17.34 -0.51
CA LEU A 293 -18.60 -16.26 -0.38
C LEU A 293 -18.99 -15.71 -1.75
N ASP A 294 -20.27 -15.50 -1.94
CA ASP A 294 -20.77 -14.68 -3.05
C ASP A 294 -20.52 -13.17 -2.81
N ASN A 295 -20.70 -12.35 -3.84
CA ASN A 295 -20.43 -10.91 -3.77
C ASN A 295 -21.27 -10.19 -2.70
N SER A 296 -22.51 -10.59 -2.49
CA SER A 296 -23.38 -9.99 -1.45
C SER A 296 -22.85 -10.31 -0.05
N GLN A 297 -22.38 -11.55 0.17
CA GLN A 297 -21.81 -11.97 1.43
C GLN A 297 -20.47 -11.24 1.72
N ARG A 298 -19.62 -11.06 0.71
CA ARG A 298 -18.37 -10.28 0.81
C ARG A 298 -18.65 -8.83 1.16
N HIS A 299 -19.60 -8.20 0.46
CA HIS A 299 -20.05 -6.83 0.74
C HIS A 299 -20.57 -6.70 2.18
N ASN A 300 -21.52 -7.56 2.58
CA ASN A 300 -22.07 -7.56 3.92
C ASN A 300 -21.01 -7.73 5.02
N PHE A 301 -19.99 -8.54 4.74
CA PHE A 301 -18.85 -8.69 5.64
C PHE A 301 -18.08 -7.38 5.80
N VAL A 302 -17.68 -6.75 4.69
CA VAL A 302 -16.95 -5.48 4.71
C VAL A 302 -17.75 -4.41 5.42
N ASP A 303 -19.02 -4.24 5.09
CA ASP A 303 -19.90 -3.27 5.73
C ASP A 303 -20.07 -3.51 7.24
N THR A 304 -20.19 -4.77 7.64
CA THR A 304 -20.31 -5.12 9.07
C THR A 304 -19.01 -4.81 9.83
N LEU A 305 -17.86 -5.19 9.26
CA LEU A 305 -16.55 -4.92 9.87
C LEU A 305 -16.31 -3.41 10.02
N PHE A 306 -16.48 -2.68 8.95
CA PHE A 306 -16.23 -1.23 8.96
C PHE A 306 -17.32 -0.45 9.68
N GLY A 307 -18.58 -0.91 9.68
CA GLY A 307 -19.63 -0.34 10.53
C GLY A 307 -19.30 -0.40 12.03
N ILE A 308 -18.66 -1.48 12.51
CA ILE A 308 -18.16 -1.57 13.88
C ILE A 308 -17.04 -0.55 14.11
N LEU A 309 -16.10 -0.42 13.18
CA LEU A 309 -14.99 0.52 13.30
C LEU A 309 -15.45 1.98 13.26
N GLU A 310 -16.34 2.32 12.34
CA GLU A 310 -16.95 3.64 12.17
C GLU A 310 -17.78 4.05 13.41
N ALA A 311 -18.40 3.10 14.12
CA ALA A 311 -19.11 3.34 15.37
C ALA A 311 -18.22 3.93 16.47
N SER A 312 -16.89 3.73 16.42
CA SER A 312 -15.94 4.38 17.34
C SER A 312 -15.98 5.91 17.23
N GLY A 313 -16.32 6.44 16.02
CA GLY A 313 -16.23 7.85 15.66
C GLY A 313 -14.82 8.29 15.25
N ALA A 314 -13.86 7.37 15.20
CA ALA A 314 -12.50 7.61 14.72
C ALA A 314 -12.49 7.69 13.17
N LYS A 315 -11.61 8.52 12.61
CA LYS A 315 -11.36 8.62 11.18
C LYS A 315 -10.06 7.93 10.77
N THR A 316 -9.14 7.78 11.71
CA THR A 316 -7.83 7.18 11.53
C THR A 316 -7.56 6.10 12.58
N ASN A 317 -6.57 5.23 12.28
CA ASN A 317 -6.06 4.28 13.27
C ASN A 317 -5.42 5.00 14.46
N SER A 318 -4.75 6.12 14.21
CA SER A 318 -4.19 6.98 15.25
C SER A 318 -5.25 7.54 16.19
N ASP A 319 -6.46 7.84 15.70
CA ASP A 319 -7.59 8.26 16.55
C ASP A 319 -8.08 7.13 17.44
N ILE A 320 -8.15 5.89 16.89
CA ILE A 320 -8.49 4.69 17.69
C ILE A 320 -7.49 4.51 18.82
N GLU A 321 -6.20 4.68 18.55
CA GLU A 321 -5.14 4.52 19.53
C GLU A 321 -5.22 5.61 20.64
N LYS A 322 -5.37 6.87 20.26
CA LYS A 322 -5.46 8.00 21.19
C LYS A 322 -6.64 7.87 22.18
N GLU A 323 -7.78 7.37 21.71
CA GLU A 323 -8.99 7.19 22.50
C GLU A 323 -9.33 5.68 22.71
N ALA A 324 -8.33 4.82 22.89
CA ALA A 324 -8.48 3.37 22.82
C ALA A 324 -9.62 2.81 23.67
N VAL A 325 -9.77 3.24 24.93
CA VAL A 325 -10.82 2.76 25.84
C VAL A 325 -12.22 3.14 25.32
N LYS A 326 -12.40 4.40 24.93
CA LYS A 326 -13.69 4.93 24.45
C LYS A 326 -14.08 4.31 23.10
N SER A 327 -13.12 4.24 22.17
CA SER A 327 -13.30 3.62 20.86
C SER A 327 -13.67 2.14 21.00
N THR A 328 -12.96 1.40 21.84
CA THR A 328 -13.23 -0.02 22.10
C THR A 328 -14.63 -0.22 22.69
N ALA A 329 -15.04 0.59 23.67
CA ALA A 329 -16.38 0.47 24.27
C ALA A 329 -17.51 0.67 23.24
N LYS A 330 -17.38 1.67 22.36
CA LYS A 330 -18.36 1.91 21.28
C LYS A 330 -18.38 0.78 20.25
N MET A 331 -17.22 0.24 19.86
CA MET A 331 -17.16 -0.90 18.95
C MET A 331 -17.75 -2.17 19.55
N ILE A 332 -17.56 -2.42 20.86
CA ILE A 332 -18.21 -3.52 21.58
C ILE A 332 -19.75 -3.35 21.58
N ALA A 333 -20.24 -2.14 21.80
CA ALA A 333 -21.67 -1.85 21.73
C ALA A 333 -22.23 -2.12 20.32
N ALA A 334 -21.60 -1.60 19.28
CA ALA A 334 -21.99 -1.84 17.90
C ALA A 334 -21.98 -3.34 17.51
N TYR A 335 -20.97 -4.09 17.96
CA TYR A 335 -20.95 -5.54 17.77
C TYR A 335 -22.10 -6.25 18.49
N ALA A 336 -22.46 -5.81 19.70
CA ALA A 336 -23.56 -6.39 20.47
C ALA A 336 -24.95 -6.13 19.82
N GLU A 337 -25.08 -5.11 18.98
CA GLU A 337 -26.30 -4.81 18.23
C GLU A 337 -26.46 -5.67 16.95
N LEU A 338 -25.38 -6.32 16.50
CA LEU A 338 -25.45 -7.21 15.34
C LEU A 338 -26.39 -8.40 15.59
N ASP A 339 -27.07 -8.86 14.54
CA ASP A 339 -27.79 -10.12 14.59
C ASP A 339 -26.85 -11.34 14.76
N LYS A 340 -27.44 -12.48 15.12
CA LYS A 340 -26.69 -13.72 15.40
C LYS A 340 -25.86 -14.22 14.20
N ALA A 341 -26.36 -14.03 12.97
CA ALA A 341 -25.67 -14.49 11.76
C ALA A 341 -24.42 -13.65 11.49
N ARG A 342 -24.53 -12.31 11.52
CA ARG A 342 -23.41 -11.38 11.36
C ARG A 342 -22.35 -11.55 12.45
N ARG A 343 -22.76 -11.74 13.71
CA ARG A 343 -21.82 -12.06 14.82
C ARG A 343 -21.03 -13.34 14.56
N LYS A 344 -21.71 -14.40 14.12
CA LYS A 344 -21.05 -15.68 13.83
C LYS A 344 -20.04 -15.56 12.70
N GLU A 345 -20.38 -14.83 11.64
CA GLU A 345 -19.48 -14.58 10.50
C GLU A 345 -18.26 -13.78 10.95
N MET A 346 -18.47 -12.70 11.69
CA MET A 346 -17.40 -11.87 12.23
C MET A 346 -16.44 -12.68 13.12
N LEU A 347 -16.95 -13.58 13.97
CA LEU A 347 -16.11 -14.45 14.82
C LEU A 347 -15.24 -15.42 14.02
N LYS A 348 -15.73 -15.94 12.87
CA LYS A 348 -14.92 -16.80 12.01
C LYS A 348 -13.68 -16.04 11.48
N ILE A 349 -13.88 -14.82 11.04
CA ILE A 349 -12.84 -13.98 10.48
C ILE A 349 -11.84 -13.56 11.54
N LEU A 350 -12.33 -13.14 12.71
CA LEU A 350 -11.45 -12.84 13.85
C LEU A 350 -10.56 -14.03 14.25
N LYS A 351 -11.04 -15.26 14.06
CA LYS A 351 -10.23 -16.45 14.28
C LYS A 351 -9.13 -16.62 13.23
N LEU A 352 -9.40 -16.29 11.95
CA LEU A 352 -8.39 -16.32 10.88
C LEU A 352 -7.29 -15.29 11.13
N PHE A 353 -7.69 -14.08 11.47
CA PHE A 353 -6.74 -12.99 11.74
C PHE A 353 -5.97 -13.15 13.06
N LYS A 354 -6.49 -13.89 14.05
CA LYS A 354 -5.87 -14.00 15.38
C LYS A 354 -4.42 -14.49 15.36
N ASN A 355 -4.09 -15.40 14.46
CA ASN A 355 -2.76 -16.03 14.44
C ASN A 355 -1.76 -15.24 13.59
N VAL A 356 -2.21 -14.18 12.93
CA VAL A 356 -1.46 -13.48 11.88
C VAL A 356 -1.32 -11.99 12.15
N ILE A 357 -2.24 -11.42 12.93
CA ILE A 357 -2.23 -9.99 13.25
C ILE A 357 -1.71 -9.83 14.66
N ALA A 358 -0.65 -9.06 14.79
CA ALA A 358 -0.14 -8.64 16.08
C ALA A 358 -1.24 -7.86 16.86
N ASP A 359 -1.36 -8.11 18.14
CA ASP A 359 -2.27 -7.38 19.05
C ASP A 359 -2.02 -5.85 19.05
N ASP A 360 -0.97 -5.42 18.36
CA ASP A 360 -0.50 -4.05 18.33
C ASP A 360 -1.11 -3.18 17.22
N ILE A 361 -1.88 -3.75 16.27
CA ILE A 361 -2.50 -2.94 15.21
C ILE A 361 -3.81 -2.35 15.72
N PRO A 362 -3.94 -1.02 15.84
CA PRO A 362 -5.08 -0.36 16.50
C PRO A 362 -6.44 -0.76 15.95
N ILE A 363 -6.57 -0.89 14.62
CA ILE A 363 -7.83 -1.27 13.97
C ILE A 363 -8.30 -2.69 14.36
N PHE A 364 -7.39 -3.59 14.74
CA PHE A 364 -7.73 -4.96 15.12
C PHE A 364 -7.75 -5.19 16.63
N LYS A 365 -7.10 -4.32 17.43
CA LYS A 365 -7.14 -4.41 18.91
C LYS A 365 -8.55 -4.58 19.47
N PRO A 366 -9.55 -3.78 19.06
CA PRO A 366 -10.90 -3.93 19.59
C PRO A 366 -11.55 -5.25 19.22
N LEU A 367 -11.23 -5.78 18.03
CA LEU A 367 -11.75 -7.07 17.56
C LEU A 367 -11.16 -8.23 18.36
N VAL A 368 -9.89 -8.13 18.78
CA VAL A 368 -9.25 -9.10 19.69
C VAL A 368 -9.83 -9.01 21.09
N LEU A 369 -10.07 -7.79 21.61
CA LEU A 369 -10.70 -7.56 22.90
C LEU A 369 -12.15 -8.07 22.95
N LEU A 370 -12.93 -7.87 21.88
CA LEU A 370 -14.26 -8.46 21.71
C LEU A 370 -14.24 -9.98 21.92
N LYS A 371 -13.27 -10.66 21.33
CA LYS A 371 -13.13 -12.11 21.46
C LYS A 371 -12.78 -12.54 22.89
N ASN A 372 -11.89 -11.81 23.56
CA ASN A 372 -11.46 -12.12 24.93
C ASN A 372 -12.63 -11.93 25.94
N ASN A 373 -13.43 -10.89 25.75
CA ASN A 373 -14.63 -10.62 26.55
C ASN A 373 -15.75 -11.64 26.31
N LEU A 374 -15.86 -12.19 25.09
CA LEU A 374 -16.87 -13.20 24.74
C LEU A 374 -16.52 -14.61 25.25
N ARG A 375 -15.24 -14.88 25.59
CA ARG A 375 -14.82 -16.15 26.23
C ARG A 375 -15.17 -16.25 27.72
N ILE A 376 -15.50 -15.12 28.36
CA ILE A 376 -15.87 -15.08 29.78
C ILE A 376 -17.33 -15.48 29.97
N ASN A 377 -18.17 -15.51 28.93
CA ASN A 377 -19.61 -15.77 28.96
C ASN A 377 -20.08 -16.98 28.13
N GLY A 378 -19.20 -17.90 27.81
CA GLY A 378 -19.54 -19.14 27.07
C GLY A 378 -18.99 -20.40 27.70
#